data_865913de348f1937304dd337739b05a2
#
_entry.id   865913de348f1937304dd337739b05a2
#
_cell.length_a   1.000
_cell.length_b   1.000
_cell.length_c   1.000
_cell.angle_alpha   90.00
_cell.angle_beta   90.00
_cell.angle_gamma   90.00
#
_symmetry.space_group_name_H-M   'P 1'
#
loop_
_entity.id
_entity.type
_entity.pdbx_description
1 polymer ?
#
loop_
_entity_poly.entity_id
_entity_poly.type
_entity_poly.pdbx_seq_one_letter_code
_entity_poly.pdbx_strand_id
1 'polypeptide(L)'
;MNEADTEKAVRTFRERFETVGITENKIYPGVKEMLQELKDNGCLLAIASSKPEVSVHRVLQMFEIEQYFSIIVGSLKDGTRTTKIEVMEETFAQLKKRVGRAYSEKKVLMIGDRKFDIEGARHFGVDSVGVTYGYANDGELTKAGATYLAEDPQAVASLITGKKSYQKYADMSSLKKTLEILAPLAAYWLIQLAVYNILYYVLAKSGEVSAVCSAWLNVAAALATWPYVVRCYQKSRIPDCAEVVTRRKKKRLIREWGLIACYGISLALFLNLFISLLQLAQNSASYQKVAGAQYGISLPLGLLVYGLVMPCTEELLFRGVIYNRIKKYFPRILAMLLSGLVFGCYHGNPVQILYASLMGLAMALVYESYGRISAPILFHISANAVVYTCSKLGFFAGGTKTMFCMLLMLGLSLLLTYWYIRKEQQRMV
;
A
#
# COMPACT_ATOMS: atom_id res chain seq x y z
N MET A 1 9.43 -44.90 12.75
CA MET A 1 10.91 -44.87 12.79
C MET A 1 11.26 -44.87 14.25
N ASN A 2 12.08 -45.80 14.71
CA ASN A 2 12.51 -45.85 16.13
C ASN A 2 13.64 -44.83 16.36
N GLU A 3 13.99 -44.59 17.62
CA GLU A 3 14.98 -43.57 18.01
C GLU A 3 16.39 -43.88 17.41
N ALA A 4 16.80 -45.12 17.36
CA ALA A 4 18.05 -45.54 16.76
C ALA A 4 18.11 -45.32 15.23
N ASP A 5 17.02 -45.56 14.52
CA ASP A 5 16.92 -45.26 13.08
C ASP A 5 16.98 -43.76 12.80
N THR A 6 16.39 -42.97 13.68
CA THR A 6 16.43 -41.49 13.59
C THR A 6 17.85 -40.98 13.80
N GLU A 7 18.55 -41.44 14.82
CA GLU A 7 19.94 -41.07 15.09
C GLU A 7 20.87 -41.48 13.95
N LYS A 8 20.70 -42.70 13.40
CA LYS A 8 21.47 -43.19 12.26
C LYS A 8 21.24 -42.29 11.02
N ALA A 9 19.98 -41.98 10.73
CA ALA A 9 19.63 -41.12 9.60
C ALA A 9 20.22 -39.69 9.74
N VAL A 10 20.16 -39.11 10.94
CA VAL A 10 20.76 -37.79 11.23
C VAL A 10 22.29 -37.84 11.09
N ARG A 11 22.95 -38.89 11.57
CA ARG A 11 24.40 -39.07 11.43
C ARG A 11 24.80 -39.16 9.96
N THR A 12 24.16 -40.07 9.20
CA THR A 12 24.44 -40.25 7.76
C THR A 12 24.22 -38.99 6.97
N PHE A 13 23.13 -38.24 7.28
CA PHE A 13 22.87 -36.93 6.65
C PHE A 13 23.99 -35.94 6.97
N ARG A 14 24.42 -35.83 8.22
CA ARG A 14 25.51 -34.94 8.63
C ARG A 14 26.81 -35.24 7.92
N GLU A 15 27.22 -36.54 7.87
CA GLU A 15 28.41 -36.98 7.18
C GLU A 15 28.38 -36.62 5.68
N ARG A 16 27.29 -36.92 5.00
CA ARG A 16 27.12 -36.54 3.59
C ARG A 16 27.12 -35.02 3.40
N PHE A 17 26.45 -34.27 4.29
CA PHE A 17 26.38 -32.79 4.18
C PHE A 17 27.78 -32.18 4.37
N GLU A 18 28.58 -32.65 5.30
CA GLU A 18 29.92 -32.12 5.58
C GLU A 18 30.93 -32.41 4.45
N THR A 19 30.74 -33.46 3.67
CA THR A 19 31.65 -33.87 2.59
C THR A 19 31.21 -33.38 1.22
N VAL A 20 29.99 -33.64 0.84
CA VAL A 20 29.45 -33.35 -0.50
C VAL A 20 28.36 -32.27 -0.46
N GLY A 21 27.40 -32.41 0.45
CA GLY A 21 26.21 -31.54 0.47
C GLY A 21 26.51 -30.07 0.68
N ILE A 22 27.64 -29.73 1.31
CA ILE A 22 28.04 -28.32 1.49
C ILE A 22 28.38 -27.65 0.15
N THR A 23 28.94 -28.40 -0.82
CA THR A 23 29.29 -27.90 -2.14
C THR A 23 28.11 -27.88 -3.11
N GLU A 24 27.01 -28.55 -2.77
CA GLU A 24 25.77 -28.56 -3.54
C GLU A 24 24.90 -27.31 -3.30
N ASN A 25 25.22 -26.51 -2.26
CA ASN A 25 24.50 -25.29 -2.00
C ASN A 25 24.72 -24.26 -3.15
N LYS A 26 23.68 -23.49 -3.43
CA LYS A 26 23.73 -22.37 -4.38
C LYS A 26 23.17 -21.12 -3.72
N ILE A 27 23.80 -19.98 -3.98
CA ILE A 27 23.29 -18.69 -3.56
C ILE A 27 22.19 -18.26 -4.53
N TYR A 28 21.09 -17.72 -4.01
CA TYR A 28 20.03 -17.15 -4.85
C TYR A 28 20.56 -15.91 -5.56
N PRO A 29 20.20 -15.71 -6.85
CA PRO A 29 20.57 -14.50 -7.59
C PRO A 29 20.10 -13.23 -6.87
N GLY A 30 20.98 -12.22 -6.76
CA GLY A 30 20.65 -10.95 -6.11
C GLY A 30 20.93 -10.89 -4.60
N VAL A 31 21.34 -12.00 -3.96
CA VAL A 31 21.62 -12.00 -2.50
C VAL A 31 22.85 -11.18 -2.15
N LYS A 32 23.93 -11.25 -2.91
CA LYS A 32 25.14 -10.47 -2.64
C LYS A 32 24.85 -8.96 -2.74
N GLU A 33 24.12 -8.57 -3.77
CA GLU A 33 23.68 -7.19 -4.01
C GLU A 33 22.77 -6.68 -2.88
N MET A 34 21.82 -7.50 -2.45
CA MET A 34 20.95 -7.19 -1.30
C MET A 34 21.76 -6.99 -0.02
N LEU A 35 22.69 -7.89 0.30
CA LEU A 35 23.53 -7.79 1.50
C LEU A 35 24.39 -6.53 1.48
N GLN A 36 24.98 -6.18 0.32
CA GLN A 36 25.75 -4.97 0.14
C GLN A 36 24.88 -3.72 0.35
N GLU A 37 23.70 -3.68 -0.27
CA GLU A 37 22.78 -2.56 -0.15
C GLU A 37 22.33 -2.36 1.32
N LEU A 38 21.99 -3.44 2.03
CA LEU A 38 21.62 -3.37 3.44
C LEU A 38 22.76 -2.84 4.31
N LYS A 39 23.99 -3.31 4.08
CA LYS A 39 25.19 -2.84 4.79
C LYS A 39 25.45 -1.35 4.53
N ASP A 40 25.36 -0.90 3.27
CA ASP A 40 25.57 0.49 2.88
C ASP A 40 24.51 1.44 3.48
N ASN A 41 23.32 0.92 3.78
CA ASN A 41 22.27 1.66 4.49
C ASN A 41 22.36 1.54 6.02
N GLY A 42 23.49 1.03 6.55
CA GLY A 42 23.75 0.98 7.99
C GLY A 42 23.02 -0.13 8.74
N CYS A 43 22.45 -1.12 8.04
CA CYS A 43 21.83 -2.26 8.69
C CYS A 43 22.90 -3.17 9.32
N LEU A 44 22.66 -3.56 10.58
CA LEU A 44 23.44 -4.62 11.22
C LEU A 44 22.84 -5.96 10.82
N LEU A 45 23.63 -6.82 10.15
CA LEU A 45 23.19 -8.12 9.68
C LEU A 45 23.64 -9.23 10.65
N ALA A 46 22.71 -10.15 10.92
CA ALA A 46 22.95 -11.30 11.78
C ALA A 46 22.39 -12.58 11.13
N ILE A 47 23.03 -13.70 11.40
CA ILE A 47 22.56 -15.05 11.05
C ILE A 47 22.05 -15.75 12.31
N ALA A 48 20.84 -16.32 12.20
CA ALA A 48 20.25 -17.24 13.17
C ALA A 48 19.83 -18.52 12.44
N SER A 49 20.67 -19.53 12.40
CA SER A 49 20.47 -20.75 11.60
C SER A 49 20.31 -22.00 12.46
N SER A 50 19.37 -22.88 12.10
CA SER A 50 19.27 -24.22 12.70
C SER A 50 20.36 -25.18 12.23
N LYS A 51 21.20 -24.80 11.25
CA LYS A 51 22.40 -25.57 10.87
C LYS A 51 23.47 -25.44 11.96
N PRO A 52 24.36 -26.44 12.14
CA PRO A 52 25.52 -26.32 13.01
C PRO A 52 26.35 -25.09 12.67
N GLU A 53 26.75 -24.33 13.68
CA GLU A 53 27.43 -23.03 13.51
C GLU A 53 28.67 -23.12 12.65
N VAL A 54 29.48 -24.20 12.85
CA VAL A 54 30.65 -24.47 12.00
C VAL A 54 30.29 -24.63 10.52
N SER A 55 29.18 -25.32 10.24
CA SER A 55 28.71 -25.48 8.85
C SER A 55 28.16 -24.17 8.27
N VAL A 56 27.57 -23.30 9.10
CA VAL A 56 27.12 -21.93 8.67
C VAL A 56 28.35 -21.14 8.23
N HIS A 57 29.40 -21.05 9.03
CA HIS A 57 30.64 -20.37 8.68
C HIS A 57 31.23 -20.85 7.36
N ARG A 58 31.35 -22.18 7.18
CA ARG A 58 31.88 -22.77 5.94
C ARG A 58 31.07 -22.38 4.70
N VAL A 59 29.75 -22.41 4.80
CA VAL A 59 28.85 -21.97 3.67
C VAL A 59 29.03 -20.51 3.37
N LEU A 60 29.06 -19.65 4.39
CA LEU A 60 29.23 -18.19 4.20
C LEU A 60 30.59 -17.85 3.57
N GLN A 61 31.67 -18.54 3.98
CA GLN A 61 33.01 -18.38 3.39
C GLN A 61 33.06 -18.88 1.95
N MET A 62 32.45 -20.02 1.64
CA MET A 62 32.39 -20.57 0.29
C MET A 62 31.72 -19.58 -0.70
N PHE A 63 30.71 -18.84 -0.25
CA PHE A 63 30.05 -17.81 -1.06
C PHE A 63 30.64 -16.41 -0.93
N GLU A 64 31.68 -16.22 -0.12
CA GLU A 64 32.33 -14.92 0.13
C GLU A 64 31.34 -13.88 0.64
N ILE A 65 30.47 -14.25 1.59
CA ILE A 65 29.44 -13.37 2.17
C ILE A 65 29.53 -13.23 3.70
N GLU A 66 30.47 -13.92 4.35
CA GLU A 66 30.64 -13.89 5.81
C GLU A 66 30.89 -12.47 6.34
N GLN A 67 31.63 -11.64 5.59
CA GLN A 67 31.98 -10.27 5.94
C GLN A 67 30.79 -9.30 6.03
N TYR A 68 29.63 -9.70 5.58
CA TYR A 68 28.41 -8.89 5.74
C TYR A 68 27.79 -9.03 7.11
N PHE A 69 28.05 -10.15 7.81
CA PHE A 69 27.38 -10.48 9.06
C PHE A 69 28.23 -10.15 10.28
N SER A 70 27.65 -9.39 11.19
CA SER A 70 28.29 -8.99 12.44
C SER A 70 28.09 -10.00 13.58
N ILE A 71 27.08 -10.86 13.45
CA ILE A 71 26.68 -11.89 14.41
C ILE A 71 26.30 -13.12 13.60
N ILE A 72 26.89 -14.27 13.95
CA ILE A 72 26.61 -15.55 13.31
C ILE A 72 26.36 -16.57 14.41
N VAL A 73 25.13 -17.06 14.47
CA VAL A 73 24.71 -18.06 15.47
C VAL A 73 24.04 -19.22 14.75
N GLY A 74 24.56 -20.41 15.01
CA GLY A 74 24.04 -21.69 14.54
C GLY A 74 23.64 -22.61 15.68
N SER A 75 23.17 -23.81 15.39
CA SER A 75 23.00 -24.88 16.41
C SER A 75 24.35 -25.39 16.89
N LEU A 76 24.39 -25.96 18.09
CA LEU A 76 25.57 -26.59 18.65
C LEU A 76 25.46 -28.13 18.58
N LYS A 77 26.58 -28.81 18.31
CA LYS A 77 26.63 -30.28 18.19
C LYS A 77 26.53 -30.97 19.55
N ASP A 78 26.82 -30.25 20.64
CA ASP A 78 26.76 -30.72 22.02
C ASP A 78 25.35 -30.82 22.62
N GLY A 79 24.33 -30.40 21.86
CA GLY A 79 22.93 -30.44 22.28
C GLY A 79 22.46 -29.26 23.13
N THR A 80 23.33 -28.29 23.46
CA THR A 80 22.98 -27.15 24.32
C THR A 80 22.19 -26.08 23.58
N ARG A 81 22.20 -26.06 22.24
CA ARG A 81 21.45 -25.11 21.39
C ARG A 81 21.04 -25.83 20.10
N THR A 82 19.81 -26.34 20.05
CA THR A 82 19.34 -27.21 18.95
C THR A 82 18.08 -26.65 18.25
N THR A 83 17.24 -25.92 18.97
CA THR A 83 16.00 -25.40 18.44
C THR A 83 16.19 -24.01 17.82
N LYS A 84 15.26 -23.62 16.91
CA LYS A 84 15.26 -22.27 16.32
C LYS A 84 15.12 -21.18 17.38
N ILE A 85 14.34 -21.42 18.43
CA ILE A 85 14.14 -20.46 19.52
C ILE A 85 15.43 -20.22 20.29
N GLU A 86 16.14 -21.28 20.69
CA GLU A 86 17.43 -21.18 21.40
C GLU A 86 18.50 -20.47 20.57
N VAL A 87 18.55 -20.73 19.25
CA VAL A 87 19.45 -20.02 18.32
C VAL A 87 19.10 -18.53 18.25
N MET A 88 17.83 -18.21 18.16
CA MET A 88 17.38 -16.80 18.13
C MET A 88 17.63 -16.11 19.47
N GLU A 89 17.40 -16.78 20.59
CA GLU A 89 17.67 -16.23 21.93
C GLU A 89 19.13 -15.78 22.08
N GLU A 90 20.06 -16.65 21.69
CA GLU A 90 21.49 -16.32 21.67
C GLU A 90 21.79 -15.18 20.70
N THR A 91 21.20 -15.20 19.49
CA THR A 91 21.36 -14.11 18.51
C THR A 91 20.90 -12.77 19.09
N PHE A 92 19.75 -12.74 19.76
CA PHE A 92 19.24 -11.53 20.42
C PHE A 92 20.09 -11.11 21.61
N ALA A 93 20.64 -12.04 22.38
CA ALA A 93 21.56 -11.72 23.48
C ALA A 93 22.81 -11.01 22.94
N GLN A 94 23.43 -11.56 21.89
CA GLN A 94 24.59 -10.94 21.24
C GLN A 94 24.23 -9.59 20.61
N LEU A 95 23.07 -9.48 19.98
CA LEU A 95 22.58 -8.21 19.40
C LEU A 95 22.39 -7.14 20.47
N LYS A 96 21.72 -7.46 21.59
CA LYS A 96 21.54 -6.54 22.72
C LYS A 96 22.89 -6.07 23.29
N LYS A 97 23.84 -7.00 23.45
CA LYS A 97 25.19 -6.67 23.92
C LYS A 97 25.92 -5.71 22.98
N ARG A 98 25.78 -5.93 21.65
CA ARG A 98 26.47 -5.14 20.61
C ARG A 98 25.88 -3.76 20.43
N VAL A 99 24.55 -3.64 20.43
CA VAL A 99 23.81 -2.40 20.15
C VAL A 99 23.57 -1.58 21.43
N GLY A 100 23.59 -2.20 22.59
CA GLY A 100 23.45 -1.56 23.87
C GLY A 100 22.12 -0.82 24.03
N ARG A 101 22.15 0.45 24.47
CA ARG A 101 20.95 1.27 24.73
C ARG A 101 20.12 1.59 23.47
N ALA A 102 20.68 1.42 22.27
CA ALA A 102 19.96 1.65 21.00
C ALA A 102 19.13 0.43 20.56
N TYR A 103 19.20 -0.69 21.28
CA TYR A 103 18.42 -1.88 21.00
C TYR A 103 16.91 -1.63 21.17
N SER A 104 16.13 -2.10 20.21
CA SER A 104 14.67 -2.12 20.27
C SER A 104 14.14 -3.25 19.39
N GLU A 105 13.24 -4.06 19.92
CA GLU A 105 12.57 -5.13 19.16
C GLU A 105 11.88 -4.60 17.90
N LYS A 106 11.37 -3.37 17.93
CA LYS A 106 10.74 -2.70 16.79
C LYS A 106 11.69 -2.39 15.63
N LYS A 107 13.00 -2.42 15.89
CA LYS A 107 14.06 -2.20 14.88
C LYS A 107 14.69 -3.51 14.38
N VAL A 108 14.21 -4.65 14.87
CA VAL A 108 14.69 -5.97 14.47
C VAL A 108 13.68 -6.59 13.51
N LEU A 109 14.20 -7.17 12.42
CA LEU A 109 13.41 -7.83 11.40
C LEU A 109 13.99 -9.22 11.14
N MET A 110 13.19 -10.26 11.32
CA MET A 110 13.56 -11.62 10.98
C MET A 110 13.25 -11.91 9.52
N ILE A 111 14.24 -12.42 8.78
CA ILE A 111 14.07 -12.84 7.38
C ILE A 111 14.25 -14.34 7.31
N GLY A 112 13.27 -15.04 6.77
CA GLY A 112 13.35 -16.51 6.67
C GLY A 112 12.39 -17.08 5.64
N ASP A 113 12.67 -18.32 5.23
CA ASP A 113 11.95 -19.03 4.18
C ASP A 113 11.08 -20.18 4.70
N ARG A 114 11.01 -20.37 6.02
CA ARG A 114 10.19 -21.41 6.63
C ARG A 114 9.35 -20.87 7.78
N LYS A 115 8.25 -21.56 8.07
CA LYS A 115 7.34 -21.24 9.19
C LYS A 115 8.08 -21.07 10.52
N PHE A 116 9.13 -21.82 10.76
CA PHE A 116 9.91 -21.78 12.01
C PHE A 116 10.59 -20.42 12.23
N ASP A 117 10.99 -19.73 11.17
CA ASP A 117 11.56 -18.39 11.22
C ASP A 117 10.48 -17.37 11.64
N ILE A 118 9.29 -17.52 11.07
CA ILE A 118 8.15 -16.64 11.34
C ILE A 118 7.59 -16.87 12.75
N GLU A 119 7.47 -18.12 13.16
CA GLU A 119 7.05 -18.49 14.52
C GLU A 119 8.05 -18.03 15.57
N GLY A 120 9.35 -18.13 15.29
CA GLY A 120 10.42 -17.61 16.13
C GLY A 120 10.36 -16.08 16.25
N ALA A 121 10.20 -15.34 15.14
CA ALA A 121 10.02 -13.90 15.17
C ALA A 121 8.83 -13.47 16.03
N ARG A 122 7.71 -14.17 15.90
CA ARG A 122 6.51 -13.92 16.71
C ARG A 122 6.75 -14.17 18.20
N HIS A 123 7.52 -15.24 18.56
CA HIS A 123 7.87 -15.56 19.94
C HIS A 123 8.62 -14.39 20.60
N PHE A 124 9.55 -13.76 19.89
CA PHE A 124 10.32 -12.62 20.38
C PHE A 124 9.67 -11.25 20.15
N GLY A 125 8.46 -11.21 19.60
CA GLY A 125 7.71 -9.96 19.36
C GLY A 125 8.33 -9.05 18.30
N VAL A 126 9.15 -9.62 17.38
CA VAL A 126 9.75 -8.89 16.26
C VAL A 126 9.01 -9.15 14.96
N ASP A 127 9.09 -8.20 14.03
CA ASP A 127 8.51 -8.35 12.70
C ASP A 127 9.29 -9.39 11.87
N SER A 128 8.62 -9.96 10.84
CA SER A 128 9.22 -10.98 9.98
C SER A 128 8.96 -10.75 8.51
N VAL A 129 9.94 -11.08 7.67
CA VAL A 129 9.82 -11.19 6.21
C VAL A 129 9.90 -12.66 5.82
N GLY A 130 8.80 -13.19 5.30
CA GLY A 130 8.79 -14.51 4.66
C GLY A 130 9.27 -14.38 3.22
N VAL A 131 10.37 -15.07 2.85
CA VAL A 131 10.87 -15.06 1.48
C VAL A 131 10.30 -16.25 0.71
N THR A 132 9.55 -15.96 -0.39
CA THR A 132 8.81 -16.98 -1.15
C THR A 132 9.67 -17.71 -2.18
N TYR A 133 10.88 -17.24 -2.44
CA TYR A 133 11.84 -17.89 -3.32
C TYR A 133 12.66 -19.00 -2.63
N GLY A 134 12.41 -19.27 -1.34
CA GLY A 134 13.05 -20.32 -0.55
C GLY A 134 12.28 -21.64 -0.57
N TYR A 135 12.31 -22.36 0.56
CA TYR A 135 11.77 -23.73 0.70
C TYR A 135 10.35 -23.80 1.28
N ALA A 136 9.65 -22.66 1.47
CA ALA A 136 8.30 -22.68 1.97
C ALA A 136 7.32 -23.31 0.97
N ASN A 137 6.39 -24.10 1.48
CA ASN A 137 5.24 -24.53 0.70
C ASN A 137 4.24 -23.37 0.46
N ASP A 138 3.39 -23.50 -0.53
CA ASP A 138 2.36 -22.49 -0.84
C ASP A 138 1.52 -22.15 0.38
N GLY A 139 1.52 -20.86 0.73
CA GLY A 139 0.78 -20.33 1.87
C GLY A 139 1.37 -20.66 3.26
N GLU A 140 2.50 -21.37 3.37
CA GLU A 140 3.14 -21.71 4.65
C GLU A 140 3.49 -20.46 5.46
N LEU A 141 4.17 -19.50 4.84
CA LEU A 141 4.63 -18.28 5.49
C LEU A 141 3.47 -17.39 5.92
N THR A 142 2.43 -17.29 5.09
CA THR A 142 1.21 -16.52 5.40
C THR A 142 0.43 -17.14 6.57
N LYS A 143 0.30 -18.47 6.59
CA LYS A 143 -0.36 -19.20 7.68
C LYS A 143 0.42 -19.09 8.99
N ALA A 144 1.74 -19.06 8.94
CA ALA A 144 2.61 -18.85 10.10
C ALA A 144 2.51 -17.40 10.64
N GLY A 145 1.96 -16.47 9.86
CA GLY A 145 1.76 -15.08 10.26
C GLY A 145 2.94 -14.16 9.96
N ALA A 146 3.64 -14.39 8.84
CA ALA A 146 4.68 -13.49 8.38
C ALA A 146 4.16 -12.04 8.29
N THR A 147 4.95 -11.09 8.81
CA THR A 147 4.60 -9.66 8.78
C THR A 147 4.65 -9.15 7.34
N TYR A 148 5.63 -9.60 6.57
CA TYR A 148 5.85 -9.23 5.18
C TYR A 148 6.17 -10.47 4.35
N LEU A 149 5.96 -10.39 3.02
CA LEU A 149 6.40 -11.39 2.05
C LEU A 149 7.28 -10.72 1.01
N ALA A 150 8.34 -11.39 0.58
CA ALA A 150 9.26 -10.94 -0.46
C ALA A 150 9.48 -12.04 -1.49
N GLU A 151 9.34 -11.70 -2.77
CA GLU A 151 9.42 -12.66 -3.88
C GLU A 151 10.85 -12.83 -4.43
N ASP A 152 11.76 -11.89 -4.09
CA ASP A 152 13.15 -11.92 -4.48
C ASP A 152 14.02 -11.14 -3.46
N PRO A 153 15.37 -11.28 -3.47
CA PRO A 153 16.25 -10.56 -2.57
C PRO A 153 16.15 -9.03 -2.68
N GLN A 154 15.88 -8.51 -3.87
CA GLN A 154 15.72 -7.06 -4.08
C GLN A 154 14.45 -6.52 -3.40
N ALA A 155 13.39 -7.32 -3.35
CA ALA A 155 12.18 -6.99 -2.59
C ALA A 155 12.48 -6.87 -1.09
N VAL A 156 13.36 -7.74 -0.55
CA VAL A 156 13.84 -7.66 0.85
C VAL A 156 14.60 -6.35 1.08
N ALA A 157 15.58 -6.03 0.23
CA ALA A 157 16.35 -4.79 0.34
C ALA A 157 15.43 -3.57 0.27
N SER A 158 14.53 -3.54 -0.69
CA SER A 158 13.58 -2.44 -0.90
C SER A 158 12.64 -2.23 0.28
N LEU A 159 12.23 -3.31 0.92
CA LEU A 159 11.36 -3.29 2.10
C LEU A 159 12.07 -2.64 3.30
N ILE A 160 13.34 -2.95 3.48
CA ILE A 160 14.14 -2.49 4.64
C ILE A 160 14.65 -1.06 4.42
N THR A 161 15.20 -0.77 3.23
CA THR A 161 15.82 0.53 2.94
C THR A 161 14.82 1.60 2.52
N GLY A 162 13.57 1.21 2.25
CA GLY A 162 12.57 2.10 1.66
C GLY A 162 12.87 2.50 0.22
N LYS A 163 13.97 1.99 -0.35
CA LYS A 163 14.33 2.20 -1.75
C LYS A 163 13.53 1.19 -2.58
N LYS A 164 12.59 1.68 -3.36
CA LYS A 164 11.96 0.84 -4.38
C LYS A 164 13.00 0.41 -5.42
N SER A 165 12.84 -0.79 -5.92
CA SER A 165 13.60 -1.32 -7.04
C SER A 165 13.33 -0.50 -8.32
N TYR A 166 13.87 0.72 -8.38
CA TYR A 166 13.85 1.54 -9.60
C TYR A 166 14.65 0.90 -10.75
N GLN A 167 15.65 0.07 -10.44
CA GLN A 167 16.52 -0.57 -11.44
C GLN A 167 15.77 -1.53 -12.36
N LYS A 168 14.81 -2.30 -11.87
CA LYS A 168 14.04 -3.25 -12.70
C LYS A 168 13.27 -2.58 -13.85
N TYR A 169 13.01 -1.29 -13.75
CA TYR A 169 12.23 -0.50 -14.73
C TYR A 169 13.04 0.63 -15.38
N ALA A 170 14.33 0.75 -15.03
CA ALA A 170 15.20 1.80 -15.60
C ALA A 170 15.29 1.70 -17.12
N ASP A 171 15.40 0.48 -17.64
CA ASP A 171 15.57 0.21 -19.08
C ASP A 171 14.29 0.29 -19.91
N MET A 172 13.13 0.50 -19.28
CA MET A 172 11.90 0.70 -20.02
C MET A 172 11.83 2.08 -20.65
N SER A 173 11.49 2.14 -21.95
CA SER A 173 11.26 3.42 -22.64
C SER A 173 10.17 4.24 -21.95
N SER A 174 10.28 5.57 -21.98
CA SER A 174 9.30 6.48 -21.39
C SER A 174 7.89 6.25 -21.93
N LEU A 175 7.75 5.95 -23.22
CA LEU A 175 6.47 5.62 -23.84
C LEU A 175 5.83 4.38 -23.21
N LYS A 176 6.60 3.31 -22.98
CA LYS A 176 6.10 2.07 -22.38
C LYS A 176 5.64 2.30 -20.93
N LYS A 177 6.39 3.10 -20.15
CA LYS A 177 6.00 3.51 -18.80
C LYS A 177 4.69 4.28 -18.79
N THR A 178 4.56 5.27 -19.67
CA THR A 178 3.35 6.09 -19.83
C THR A 178 2.15 5.24 -20.23
N LEU A 179 2.31 4.34 -21.20
CA LEU A 179 1.25 3.42 -21.62
C LEU A 179 0.84 2.48 -20.47
N GLU A 180 1.78 1.92 -19.72
CA GLU A 180 1.44 1.07 -18.56
C GLU A 180 0.62 1.83 -17.52
N ILE A 181 0.93 3.11 -17.27
CA ILE A 181 0.20 3.94 -16.29
C ILE A 181 -1.18 4.31 -16.83
N LEU A 182 -1.26 4.82 -18.06
CA LEU A 182 -2.49 5.47 -18.57
C LEU A 182 -3.44 4.53 -19.32
N ALA A 183 -2.99 3.38 -19.83
CA ALA A 183 -3.86 2.46 -20.53
C ALA A 183 -5.10 2.00 -19.74
N PRO A 184 -5.02 1.76 -18.40
CA PRO A 184 -6.22 1.44 -17.61
C PRO A 184 -7.22 2.58 -17.55
N LEU A 185 -6.76 3.83 -17.51
CA LEU A 185 -7.62 5.01 -17.52
C LEU A 185 -8.33 5.14 -18.87
N ALA A 186 -7.59 4.96 -19.97
CA ALA A 186 -8.16 4.99 -21.31
C ALA A 186 -9.20 3.88 -21.51
N ALA A 187 -8.88 2.64 -21.11
CA ALA A 187 -9.82 1.52 -21.20
C ALA A 187 -11.07 1.74 -20.32
N TYR A 188 -10.89 2.25 -19.11
CA TYR A 188 -11.98 2.64 -18.22
C TYR A 188 -12.92 3.66 -18.90
N TRP A 189 -12.38 4.70 -19.51
CA TRP A 189 -13.13 5.71 -20.24
C TRP A 189 -13.87 5.12 -21.42
N LEU A 190 -13.22 4.29 -22.23
CA LEU A 190 -13.84 3.67 -23.39
C LEU A 190 -15.02 2.76 -22.99
N ILE A 191 -14.86 1.98 -21.92
CA ILE A 191 -15.95 1.12 -21.40
C ILE A 191 -17.12 1.99 -20.93
N GLN A 192 -16.86 3.03 -20.12
CA GLN A 192 -17.91 3.93 -19.66
C GLN A 192 -18.64 4.61 -20.80
N LEU A 193 -17.89 5.15 -21.77
CA LEU A 193 -18.45 5.84 -22.92
C LEU A 193 -19.30 4.89 -23.75
N ALA A 194 -18.81 3.69 -24.04
CA ALA A 194 -19.55 2.71 -24.83
C ALA A 194 -20.85 2.28 -24.14
N VAL A 195 -20.77 1.88 -22.85
CA VAL A 195 -21.96 1.45 -22.10
C VAL A 195 -22.98 2.57 -21.96
N TYR A 196 -22.53 3.76 -21.58
CA TYR A 196 -23.42 4.92 -21.44
C TYR A 196 -24.13 5.23 -22.75
N ASN A 197 -23.40 5.34 -23.87
CA ASN A 197 -24.01 5.70 -25.16
C ASN A 197 -24.93 4.61 -25.72
N ILE A 198 -24.57 3.33 -25.56
CA ILE A 198 -25.45 2.22 -25.99
C ILE A 198 -26.77 2.27 -25.22
N LEU A 199 -26.70 2.37 -23.90
CA LEU A 199 -27.89 2.42 -23.06
C LEU A 199 -28.69 3.71 -23.29
N TYR A 200 -28.02 4.86 -23.44
CA TYR A 200 -28.67 6.13 -23.79
C TYR A 200 -29.43 6.04 -25.11
N TYR A 201 -28.80 5.48 -26.15
CA TYR A 201 -29.42 5.32 -27.46
C TYR A 201 -30.66 4.41 -27.40
N VAL A 202 -30.61 3.33 -26.63
CA VAL A 202 -31.74 2.42 -26.44
C VAL A 202 -32.90 3.16 -25.75
N LEU A 203 -32.63 3.92 -24.68
CA LEU A 203 -33.65 4.65 -23.94
C LEU A 203 -34.20 5.84 -24.72
N ALA A 204 -33.38 6.57 -25.47
CA ALA A 204 -33.79 7.71 -26.28
C ALA A 204 -34.79 7.33 -27.40
N LYS A 205 -34.78 6.06 -27.86
CA LYS A 205 -35.80 5.57 -28.78
C LYS A 205 -37.22 5.49 -28.18
N SER A 206 -37.31 5.38 -26.86
CA SER A 206 -38.57 5.28 -26.12
C SER A 206 -39.09 6.62 -25.57
N GLY A 207 -38.34 7.73 -25.78
CA GLY A 207 -38.71 9.07 -25.34
C GLY A 207 -37.52 9.92 -24.85
N GLU A 208 -37.80 11.08 -24.24
CA GLU A 208 -36.75 11.90 -23.67
C GLU A 208 -36.08 11.26 -22.46
N VAL A 209 -34.74 11.28 -22.43
CA VAL A 209 -33.96 10.74 -21.31
C VAL A 209 -33.86 11.78 -20.20
N SER A 210 -34.58 11.59 -19.13
CA SER A 210 -34.59 12.46 -17.96
C SER A 210 -33.24 12.50 -17.23
N ALA A 211 -33.02 13.51 -16.40
CA ALA A 211 -31.83 13.61 -15.54
C ALA A 211 -31.70 12.40 -14.58
N VAL A 212 -32.82 11.86 -14.11
CA VAL A 212 -32.85 10.65 -13.26
C VAL A 212 -32.38 9.42 -14.05
N CYS A 213 -32.87 9.25 -15.28
CA CYS A 213 -32.41 8.16 -16.16
C CYS A 213 -30.91 8.30 -16.45
N SER A 214 -30.43 9.51 -16.76
CA SER A 214 -29.00 9.77 -16.99
C SER A 214 -28.14 9.44 -15.76
N ALA A 215 -28.63 9.68 -14.56
CA ALA A 215 -27.95 9.29 -13.33
C ALA A 215 -27.80 7.77 -13.19
N TRP A 216 -28.86 7.00 -13.51
CA TRP A 216 -28.80 5.55 -13.52
C TRP A 216 -27.91 4.98 -14.64
N LEU A 217 -27.87 5.65 -15.79
CA LEU A 217 -26.94 5.29 -16.87
C LEU A 217 -25.47 5.42 -16.41
N ASN A 218 -25.15 6.49 -15.66
CA ASN A 218 -23.82 6.67 -15.07
C ASN A 218 -23.48 5.56 -14.08
N VAL A 219 -24.43 5.13 -13.24
CA VAL A 219 -24.24 3.99 -12.33
C VAL A 219 -23.96 2.72 -13.11
N ALA A 220 -24.78 2.40 -14.11
CA ALA A 220 -24.61 1.20 -14.94
C ALA A 220 -23.25 1.20 -15.65
N ALA A 221 -22.87 2.33 -16.26
CA ALA A 221 -21.58 2.48 -16.92
C ALA A 221 -20.39 2.34 -15.94
N ALA A 222 -20.49 2.92 -14.75
CA ALA A 222 -19.47 2.78 -13.71
C ALA A 222 -19.33 1.32 -13.25
N LEU A 223 -20.43 0.64 -12.94
CA LEU A 223 -20.42 -0.76 -12.51
C LEU A 223 -19.90 -1.70 -13.60
N ALA A 224 -20.19 -1.43 -14.87
CA ALA A 224 -19.67 -2.21 -16.00
C ALA A 224 -18.13 -2.18 -16.11
N THR A 225 -17.48 -1.15 -15.54
CA THR A 225 -16.01 -1.08 -15.50
C THR A 225 -15.39 -1.94 -14.41
N TRP A 226 -16.14 -2.32 -13.36
CA TRP A 226 -15.61 -3.01 -12.17
C TRP A 226 -14.85 -4.30 -12.47
N PRO A 227 -15.33 -5.23 -13.32
CA PRO A 227 -14.58 -6.46 -13.61
C PRO A 227 -13.18 -6.15 -14.16
N TYR A 228 -13.08 -5.15 -15.02
CA TYR A 228 -11.81 -4.71 -15.59
C TYR A 228 -10.93 -4.04 -14.53
N VAL A 229 -11.46 -3.06 -13.78
CA VAL A 229 -10.71 -2.28 -12.79
C VAL A 229 -10.24 -3.17 -11.64
N VAL A 230 -11.08 -4.09 -11.13
CA VAL A 230 -10.71 -5.05 -10.09
C VAL A 230 -9.58 -5.97 -10.57
N ARG A 231 -9.64 -6.46 -11.81
CA ARG A 231 -8.56 -7.27 -12.38
C ARG A 231 -7.25 -6.48 -12.52
N CYS A 232 -7.34 -5.21 -12.93
CA CYS A 232 -6.18 -4.32 -12.99
C CYS A 232 -5.63 -4.03 -11.58
N TYR A 233 -6.50 -3.83 -10.60
CA TYR A 233 -6.13 -3.63 -9.20
C TYR A 233 -5.36 -4.83 -8.65
N GLN A 234 -5.87 -6.04 -8.82
CA GLN A 234 -5.19 -7.26 -8.39
C GLN A 234 -3.78 -7.40 -8.98
N LYS A 235 -3.61 -7.04 -10.28
CA LYS A 235 -2.31 -7.04 -10.96
C LYS A 235 -1.39 -5.88 -10.55
N SER A 236 -1.94 -4.74 -10.17
CA SER A 236 -1.19 -3.53 -9.83
C SER A 236 -0.90 -3.43 -8.34
N ARG A 237 -1.54 -4.28 -7.53
CA ARG A 237 -1.32 -4.33 -6.09
C ARG A 237 0.13 -4.72 -5.84
N ILE A 238 0.90 -3.76 -5.38
CA ILE A 238 2.18 -4.04 -4.75
C ILE A 238 1.77 -4.63 -3.40
N PRO A 239 2.23 -5.82 -3.01
CA PRO A 239 1.99 -6.31 -1.66
C PRO A 239 2.56 -5.26 -0.71
N ASP A 240 1.72 -4.36 -0.25
CA ASP A 240 2.13 -3.37 0.74
C ASP A 240 2.27 -4.08 2.07
N CYS A 241 3.41 -3.89 2.69
CA CYS A 241 3.74 -4.31 4.04
C CYS A 241 2.65 -3.99 5.09
N ALA A 242 1.73 -3.11 4.76
CA ALA A 242 0.63 -2.68 5.63
C ALA A 242 -0.53 -3.69 5.75
N GLU A 243 -0.66 -4.65 4.86
CA GLU A 243 -1.81 -5.59 4.92
C GLU A 243 -1.70 -6.60 6.05
N VAL A 244 -0.51 -6.88 6.52
CA VAL A 244 -0.25 -7.87 7.59
C VAL A 244 -0.41 -7.28 9.00
N VAL A 245 -0.36 -5.97 9.16
CA VAL A 245 -0.43 -5.29 10.48
C VAL A 245 -1.83 -5.27 11.11
N THR A 246 -2.85 -5.91 10.56
CA THR A 246 -4.23 -5.63 10.92
C THR A 246 -5.00 -6.71 11.66
N ARG A 247 -4.41 -7.36 12.64
CA ARG A 247 -5.19 -7.83 13.80
C ARG A 247 -5.19 -6.78 14.94
N ARG A 248 -5.27 -5.50 14.62
CA ARG A 248 -5.45 -4.44 15.64
C ARG A 248 -6.87 -4.47 16.19
N LYS A 249 -6.98 -4.42 17.53
CA LYS A 249 -8.22 -4.46 18.31
C LYS A 249 -9.34 -3.57 17.73
N LYS A 250 -10.55 -4.09 17.59
CA LYS A 250 -11.75 -3.48 17.00
C LYS A 250 -12.02 -2.01 17.42
N LYS A 251 -11.74 -1.63 18.67
CA LYS A 251 -11.90 -0.25 19.18
C LYS A 251 -10.96 0.78 18.52
N ARG A 252 -9.74 0.39 18.15
CA ARG A 252 -8.79 1.27 17.45
C ARG A 252 -9.22 1.53 16.01
N LEU A 253 -9.83 0.53 15.38
CA LEU A 253 -10.35 0.62 14.02
C LEU A 253 -11.43 1.70 13.89
N ILE A 254 -12.44 1.72 14.78
CA ILE A 254 -13.54 2.70 14.76
C ILE A 254 -13.01 4.14 14.86
N ARG A 255 -12.05 4.40 15.77
CA ARG A 255 -11.43 5.73 15.89
C ARG A 255 -10.69 6.14 14.63
N GLU A 256 -9.95 5.23 14.00
CA GLU A 256 -9.21 5.50 12.77
C GLU A 256 -10.16 5.82 11.60
N TRP A 257 -11.27 5.12 11.48
CA TRP A 257 -12.31 5.39 10.48
C TRP A 257 -12.97 6.76 10.67
N GLY A 258 -13.24 7.12 11.92
CA GLY A 258 -13.75 8.46 12.26
C GLY A 258 -12.77 9.58 11.85
N LEU A 259 -11.48 9.40 12.08
CA LEU A 259 -10.45 10.37 11.68
C LEU A 259 -10.33 10.50 10.15
N ILE A 260 -10.44 9.39 9.40
CA ILE A 260 -10.44 9.42 7.93
C ILE A 260 -11.63 10.21 7.41
N ALA A 261 -12.83 9.90 7.91
CA ALA A 261 -14.05 10.59 7.52
C ALA A 261 -13.98 12.10 7.86
N CYS A 262 -13.52 12.43 9.07
CA CYS A 262 -13.34 13.82 9.54
C CYS A 262 -12.37 14.59 8.64
N TYR A 263 -11.27 13.96 8.19
CA TYR A 263 -10.32 14.57 7.27
C TYR A 263 -10.94 14.82 5.90
N GLY A 264 -11.65 13.85 5.33
CA GLY A 264 -12.36 14.02 4.05
C GLY A 264 -13.39 15.16 4.10
N ILE A 265 -14.21 15.18 5.16
CA ILE A 265 -15.23 16.22 5.37
C ILE A 265 -14.58 17.60 5.51
N SER A 266 -13.60 17.76 6.39
CA SER A 266 -12.99 19.06 6.67
C SER A 266 -12.29 19.64 5.44
N LEU A 267 -11.52 18.83 4.71
CA LEU A 267 -10.82 19.28 3.51
C LEU A 267 -11.81 19.63 2.38
N ALA A 268 -12.83 18.80 2.18
CA ALA A 268 -13.84 19.05 1.15
C ALA A 268 -14.66 20.31 1.42
N LEU A 269 -15.10 20.53 2.66
CA LEU A 269 -15.79 21.77 3.05
C LEU A 269 -14.88 22.99 2.89
N PHE A 270 -13.64 22.93 3.35
CA PHE A 270 -12.68 24.02 3.16
C PHE A 270 -12.53 24.38 1.68
N LEU A 271 -12.25 23.40 0.83
CA LEU A 271 -12.02 23.66 -0.59
C LEU A 271 -13.26 24.21 -1.30
N ASN A 272 -14.46 23.71 -0.99
CA ASN A 272 -15.70 24.23 -1.59
C ASN A 272 -16.02 25.66 -1.11
N LEU A 273 -15.81 25.97 0.18
CA LEU A 273 -15.97 27.31 0.71
C LEU A 273 -14.94 28.29 0.09
N PHE A 274 -13.70 27.82 -0.10
CA PHE A 274 -12.64 28.59 -0.75
C PHE A 274 -12.97 28.92 -2.22
N ILE A 275 -13.43 27.91 -2.99
CA ILE A 275 -13.89 28.07 -4.37
C ILE A 275 -15.07 29.06 -4.45
N SER A 276 -16.01 28.97 -3.50
CA SER A 276 -17.16 29.89 -3.42
C SER A 276 -16.71 31.31 -3.09
N LEU A 277 -15.78 31.48 -2.13
CA LEU A 277 -15.24 32.78 -1.75
C LEU A 277 -14.54 33.49 -2.91
N LEU A 278 -13.77 32.75 -3.71
CA LEU A 278 -13.10 33.28 -4.91
C LEU A 278 -14.02 33.39 -6.14
N GLN A 279 -15.30 33.07 -6.00
CA GLN A 279 -16.31 33.05 -7.07
C GLN A 279 -15.91 32.21 -8.31
N LEU A 280 -15.01 31.25 -8.15
CA LEU A 280 -14.52 30.43 -9.25
C LEU A 280 -15.62 29.56 -9.87
N ALA A 281 -16.54 29.08 -9.04
CA ALA A 281 -17.69 28.30 -9.49
C ALA A 281 -18.67 29.16 -10.34
N GLN A 282 -18.93 30.38 -9.94
CA GLN A 282 -19.84 31.32 -10.63
C GLN A 282 -19.26 31.80 -11.97
N ASN A 283 -17.94 31.94 -12.05
CA ASN A 283 -17.24 32.41 -13.24
C ASN A 283 -16.87 31.33 -14.25
N SER A 284 -17.23 30.05 -13.98
CA SER A 284 -16.92 28.92 -14.85
C SER A 284 -18.18 28.26 -15.43
N ALA A 285 -18.50 28.58 -16.68
CA ALA A 285 -19.66 27.99 -17.38
C ALA A 285 -19.59 26.47 -17.47
N SER A 286 -18.37 25.89 -17.69
CA SER A 286 -18.17 24.46 -17.71
C SER A 286 -18.44 23.79 -16.36
N TYR A 287 -18.04 24.42 -15.25
CA TYR A 287 -18.36 23.94 -13.91
C TYR A 287 -19.87 24.03 -13.63
N GLN A 288 -20.52 25.13 -13.96
CA GLN A 288 -21.97 25.32 -13.75
C GLN A 288 -22.80 24.27 -14.48
N LYS A 289 -22.42 23.93 -15.72
CA LYS A 289 -23.08 22.87 -16.50
C LYS A 289 -22.99 21.51 -15.78
N VAL A 290 -21.81 21.14 -15.30
CA VAL A 290 -21.60 19.88 -14.56
C VAL A 290 -22.35 19.89 -13.25
N ALA A 291 -22.26 20.97 -12.48
CA ALA A 291 -22.96 21.15 -11.21
C ALA A 291 -24.49 21.10 -11.37
N GLY A 292 -25.04 21.75 -12.42
CA GLY A 292 -26.46 21.68 -12.73
C GLY A 292 -26.94 20.25 -12.98
N ALA A 293 -26.23 19.48 -13.75
CA ALA A 293 -26.55 18.08 -13.99
C ALA A 293 -26.41 17.22 -12.72
N GLN A 294 -25.34 17.42 -11.95
CA GLN A 294 -25.04 16.65 -10.74
C GLN A 294 -26.03 16.95 -9.60
N TYR A 295 -26.31 18.21 -9.34
CA TYR A 295 -27.21 18.64 -8.26
C TYR A 295 -28.68 18.76 -8.70
N GLY A 296 -29.02 18.55 -9.98
CA GLY A 296 -30.37 18.58 -10.50
C GLY A 296 -31.27 17.41 -10.05
N ILE A 297 -30.69 16.32 -9.55
CA ILE A 297 -31.42 15.12 -9.11
C ILE A 297 -31.74 15.15 -7.60
N SER A 298 -32.62 14.24 -7.12
CA SER A 298 -33.00 14.16 -5.71
C SER A 298 -31.80 13.84 -4.80
N LEU A 299 -31.88 14.28 -3.53
CA LEU A 299 -30.81 14.07 -2.56
C LEU A 299 -30.47 12.57 -2.36
N PRO A 300 -31.41 11.64 -2.18
CA PRO A 300 -31.08 10.22 -2.01
C PRO A 300 -30.38 9.62 -3.22
N LEU A 301 -30.86 9.93 -4.43
CA LEU A 301 -30.24 9.44 -5.67
C LEU A 301 -28.84 10.03 -5.89
N GLY A 302 -28.66 11.31 -5.61
CA GLY A 302 -27.37 11.96 -5.72
C GLY A 302 -26.35 11.41 -4.72
N LEU A 303 -26.76 11.13 -3.48
CA LEU A 303 -25.91 10.47 -2.49
C LEU A 303 -25.52 9.05 -2.92
N LEU A 304 -26.45 8.29 -3.51
CA LEU A 304 -26.14 6.97 -4.06
C LEU A 304 -25.12 7.05 -5.20
N VAL A 305 -25.38 7.91 -6.19
CA VAL A 305 -24.54 8.02 -7.39
C VAL A 305 -23.21 8.69 -7.07
N TYR A 306 -23.25 9.95 -6.66
CA TYR A 306 -22.06 10.79 -6.50
C TYR A 306 -21.43 10.69 -5.11
N GLY A 307 -22.20 10.29 -4.08
CA GLY A 307 -21.71 10.09 -2.74
C GLY A 307 -21.11 8.68 -2.51
N LEU A 308 -21.56 7.65 -3.23
CA LEU A 308 -21.15 6.26 -2.97
C LEU A 308 -20.55 5.56 -4.18
N VAL A 309 -21.31 5.40 -5.28
CA VAL A 309 -20.89 4.52 -6.41
C VAL A 309 -19.69 5.09 -7.14
N MET A 310 -19.74 6.39 -7.50
CA MET A 310 -18.62 7.03 -8.20
C MET A 310 -17.34 7.05 -7.36
N PRO A 311 -17.34 7.49 -6.07
CA PRO A 311 -16.17 7.40 -5.21
C PRO A 311 -15.54 6.01 -5.12
N CYS A 312 -16.34 4.96 -4.97
CA CYS A 312 -15.82 3.59 -4.93
C CYS A 312 -15.09 3.21 -6.22
N THR A 313 -15.69 3.53 -7.37
CA THR A 313 -15.14 3.22 -8.69
C THR A 313 -13.85 4.01 -8.95
N GLU A 314 -13.87 5.30 -8.64
CA GLU A 314 -12.74 6.19 -8.84
C GLU A 314 -11.55 5.81 -7.96
N GLU A 315 -11.76 5.49 -6.68
CA GLU A 315 -10.65 5.10 -5.81
C GLU A 315 -10.04 3.76 -6.22
N LEU A 316 -10.86 2.80 -6.64
CA LEU A 316 -10.33 1.53 -7.19
C LEU A 316 -9.43 1.79 -8.40
N LEU A 317 -9.81 2.71 -9.30
CA LEU A 317 -9.01 3.06 -10.48
C LEU A 317 -7.78 3.91 -10.08
N PHE A 318 -8.00 5.05 -9.40
CA PHE A 318 -6.93 6.04 -9.21
C PHE A 318 -5.93 5.61 -8.15
N ARG A 319 -6.35 5.10 -6.99
CA ARG A 319 -5.43 4.64 -5.91
C ARG A 319 -5.08 3.18 -6.08
N GLY A 320 -6.07 2.35 -6.43
CA GLY A 320 -5.85 0.94 -6.63
C GLY A 320 -4.98 0.60 -7.84
N VAL A 321 -5.13 1.32 -8.96
CA VAL A 321 -4.41 1.01 -10.21
C VAL A 321 -3.38 2.08 -10.55
N ILE A 322 -3.81 3.32 -10.82
CA ILE A 322 -2.95 4.38 -11.38
C ILE A 322 -1.83 4.73 -10.41
N TYR A 323 -2.15 5.05 -9.16
CA TYR A 323 -1.17 5.39 -8.15
C TYR A 323 -0.16 4.25 -7.93
N ASN A 324 -0.62 3.01 -7.79
CA ASN A 324 0.28 1.87 -7.61
C ASN A 324 1.21 1.65 -8.81
N ARG A 325 0.77 1.97 -10.03
CA ARG A 325 1.63 1.92 -11.22
C ARG A 325 2.62 3.08 -11.29
N ILE A 326 2.19 4.30 -10.93
CA ILE A 326 3.10 5.46 -10.83
C ILE A 326 4.19 5.17 -9.79
N LYS A 327 3.83 4.58 -8.64
CA LYS A 327 4.77 4.18 -7.60
C LYS A 327 5.87 3.22 -8.05
N LYS A 328 5.69 2.47 -9.14
CA LYS A 328 6.75 1.62 -9.70
C LYS A 328 7.90 2.43 -10.29
N TYR A 329 7.62 3.64 -10.78
CA TYR A 329 8.56 4.44 -11.57
C TYR A 329 9.05 5.70 -10.85
N PHE A 330 8.30 6.19 -9.86
CA PHE A 330 8.56 7.47 -9.21
C PHE A 330 8.62 7.35 -7.69
N PRO A 331 9.40 8.21 -7.02
CA PRO A 331 9.41 8.32 -5.56
C PRO A 331 8.00 8.57 -5.02
N ARG A 332 7.74 8.09 -3.79
CA ARG A 332 6.41 8.13 -3.16
C ARG A 332 5.74 9.51 -3.22
N ILE A 333 6.46 10.57 -2.84
CA ILE A 333 5.92 11.93 -2.82
C ILE A 333 5.53 12.35 -4.24
N LEU A 334 6.41 12.14 -5.22
CA LEU A 334 6.13 12.47 -6.61
C LEU A 334 4.97 11.63 -7.16
N ALA A 335 4.89 10.35 -6.78
CA ALA A 335 3.78 9.48 -7.17
C ALA A 335 2.43 9.97 -6.61
N MET A 336 2.39 10.46 -5.36
CA MET A 336 1.19 11.07 -4.77
C MET A 336 0.76 12.34 -5.52
N LEU A 337 1.73 13.22 -5.83
CA LEU A 337 1.48 14.45 -6.60
C LEU A 337 0.95 14.14 -8.00
N LEU A 338 1.61 13.25 -8.74
CA LEU A 338 1.20 12.86 -10.09
C LEU A 338 -0.17 12.18 -10.10
N SER A 339 -0.45 11.28 -9.14
CA SER A 339 -1.76 10.65 -9.04
C SER A 339 -2.87 11.65 -8.70
N GLY A 340 -2.59 12.62 -7.84
CA GLY A 340 -3.51 13.72 -7.54
C GLY A 340 -3.81 14.57 -8.77
N LEU A 341 -2.76 14.93 -9.53
CA LEU A 341 -2.91 15.71 -10.76
C LEU A 341 -3.71 14.95 -11.84
N VAL A 342 -3.39 13.66 -12.07
CA VAL A 342 -4.14 12.83 -13.03
C VAL A 342 -5.62 12.73 -12.63
N PHE A 343 -5.91 12.61 -11.33
CA PHE A 343 -7.27 12.61 -10.81
C PHE A 343 -7.99 13.95 -11.03
N GLY A 344 -7.29 15.05 -10.83
CA GLY A 344 -7.84 16.39 -11.13
C GLY A 344 -8.15 16.57 -12.62
N CYS A 345 -7.18 16.26 -13.50
CA CYS A 345 -7.33 16.38 -14.95
C CYS A 345 -8.48 15.52 -15.50
N TYR A 346 -8.75 14.37 -14.88
CA TYR A 346 -9.89 13.52 -15.23
C TYR A 346 -11.24 14.25 -15.21
N HIS A 347 -11.43 15.26 -14.36
CA HIS A 347 -12.69 15.99 -14.21
C HIS A 347 -12.96 17.04 -15.31
N GLY A 348 -11.97 17.42 -16.10
CA GLY A 348 -12.14 18.14 -17.37
C GLY A 348 -12.50 19.63 -17.28
N ASN A 349 -12.64 20.23 -16.09
CA ASN A 349 -12.86 21.67 -15.96
C ASN A 349 -11.91 22.31 -14.92
N PRO A 350 -11.47 23.57 -15.12
CA PRO A 350 -10.41 24.18 -14.30
C PRO A 350 -10.69 24.19 -12.80
N VAL A 351 -11.94 24.43 -12.39
CA VAL A 351 -12.33 24.48 -10.98
C VAL A 351 -12.18 23.10 -10.32
N GLN A 352 -12.67 22.07 -10.99
CA GLN A 352 -12.54 20.70 -10.51
C GLN A 352 -11.10 20.18 -10.62
N ILE A 353 -10.32 20.60 -11.62
CA ILE A 353 -8.89 20.23 -11.71
C ILE A 353 -8.17 20.66 -10.43
N LEU A 354 -8.33 21.90 -10.01
CA LEU A 354 -7.71 22.40 -8.76
C LEU A 354 -8.20 21.63 -7.53
N TYR A 355 -9.52 21.58 -7.35
CA TYR A 355 -10.16 20.91 -6.22
C TYR A 355 -9.79 19.42 -6.12
N ALA A 356 -10.01 18.69 -7.23
CA ALA A 356 -9.81 17.25 -7.25
C ALA A 356 -8.33 16.86 -7.17
N SER A 357 -7.40 17.69 -7.68
CA SER A 357 -5.96 17.43 -7.50
C SER A 357 -5.56 17.46 -6.03
N LEU A 358 -6.02 18.44 -5.27
CA LEU A 358 -5.74 18.56 -3.84
C LEU A 358 -6.40 17.43 -3.02
N MET A 359 -7.66 17.13 -3.32
CA MET A 359 -8.36 15.98 -2.74
C MET A 359 -7.63 14.67 -3.09
N GLY A 360 -7.19 14.55 -4.35
CA GLY A 360 -6.43 13.41 -4.84
C GLY A 360 -5.12 13.17 -4.11
N LEU A 361 -4.39 14.24 -3.82
CA LEU A 361 -3.16 14.17 -3.03
C LEU A 361 -3.45 13.69 -1.60
N ALA A 362 -4.47 14.24 -0.95
CA ALA A 362 -4.87 13.85 0.41
C ALA A 362 -5.31 12.37 0.46
N MET A 363 -6.10 11.91 -0.52
CA MET A 363 -6.50 10.51 -0.61
C MET A 363 -5.31 9.56 -0.86
N ALA A 364 -4.31 9.98 -1.64
CA ALA A 364 -3.07 9.21 -1.81
C ALA A 364 -2.28 9.11 -0.50
N LEU A 365 -2.21 10.20 0.28
CA LEU A 365 -1.60 10.21 1.61
C LEU A 365 -2.33 9.26 2.58
N VAL A 366 -3.66 9.29 2.59
CA VAL A 366 -4.49 8.38 3.40
C VAL A 366 -4.26 6.92 2.95
N TYR A 367 -4.20 6.65 1.64
CA TYR A 367 -3.92 5.33 1.11
C TYR A 367 -2.56 4.81 1.57
N GLU A 368 -1.50 5.60 1.49
CA GLU A 368 -0.18 5.24 2.00
C GLU A 368 -0.19 4.98 3.51
N SER A 369 -0.90 5.83 4.28
CA SER A 369 -0.96 5.72 5.74
C SER A 369 -1.67 4.47 6.26
N TYR A 370 -2.56 3.89 5.48
CA TYR A 370 -3.32 2.71 5.88
C TYR A 370 -3.02 1.45 5.09
N GLY A 371 -2.45 1.56 3.88
CA GLY A 371 -2.19 0.45 2.96
C GLY A 371 -3.44 -0.30 2.49
N ARG A 372 -4.63 0.31 2.60
CA ARG A 372 -5.92 -0.30 2.27
C ARG A 372 -6.76 0.63 1.41
N ILE A 373 -7.29 0.10 0.34
CA ILE A 373 -8.16 0.86 -0.57
C ILE A 373 -9.44 1.36 0.11
N SER A 374 -9.91 0.69 1.15
CA SER A 374 -11.09 1.12 1.92
C SER A 374 -10.89 2.46 2.64
N ALA A 375 -9.65 2.87 2.94
CA ALA A 375 -9.37 4.12 3.62
C ALA A 375 -9.62 5.35 2.72
N PRO A 376 -9.04 5.47 1.51
CA PRO A 376 -9.37 6.57 0.60
C PRO A 376 -10.82 6.49 0.09
N ILE A 377 -11.42 5.30 -0.06
CA ILE A 377 -12.85 5.17 -0.38
C ILE A 377 -13.70 5.83 0.70
N LEU A 378 -13.46 5.55 1.99
CA LEU A 378 -14.20 6.19 3.08
C LEU A 378 -14.00 7.70 3.12
N PHE A 379 -12.76 8.17 2.94
CA PHE A 379 -12.45 9.59 2.84
C PHE A 379 -13.28 10.25 1.73
N HIS A 380 -13.28 9.67 0.52
CA HIS A 380 -13.96 10.21 -0.65
C HIS A 380 -15.49 10.19 -0.50
N ILE A 381 -16.06 9.08 -0.02
CA ILE A 381 -17.50 8.97 0.28
C ILE A 381 -17.92 10.05 1.27
N SER A 382 -17.19 10.21 2.37
CA SER A 382 -17.51 11.19 3.41
C SER A 382 -17.45 12.64 2.88
N ALA A 383 -16.42 12.93 2.07
CA ALA A 383 -16.24 14.22 1.41
C ALA A 383 -17.40 14.55 0.46
N ASN A 384 -17.70 13.63 -0.46
CA ASN A 384 -18.74 13.85 -1.47
C ASN A 384 -20.14 13.90 -0.85
N ALA A 385 -20.43 13.03 0.12
CA ALA A 385 -21.74 13.03 0.78
C ALA A 385 -22.03 14.36 1.48
N VAL A 386 -21.05 14.91 2.23
CA VAL A 386 -21.24 16.19 2.91
C VAL A 386 -21.35 17.33 1.92
N VAL A 387 -20.50 17.39 0.89
CA VAL A 387 -20.55 18.46 -0.12
C VAL A 387 -21.87 18.39 -0.89
N TYR A 388 -22.31 17.20 -1.30
CA TYR A 388 -23.60 17.05 -2.00
C TYR A 388 -24.75 17.55 -1.15
N THR A 389 -24.80 17.17 0.13
CA THR A 389 -25.85 17.62 1.07
C THR A 389 -25.80 19.12 1.28
N CYS A 390 -24.62 19.68 1.57
CA CYS A 390 -24.44 21.12 1.78
C CYS A 390 -24.80 21.95 0.52
N SER A 391 -24.46 21.45 -0.67
CA SER A 391 -24.83 22.11 -1.94
C SER A 391 -26.35 22.15 -2.14
N LYS A 392 -27.05 21.04 -1.85
CA LYS A 392 -28.51 20.95 -1.92
C LYS A 392 -29.21 21.87 -0.92
N LEU A 393 -28.60 22.13 0.24
CA LEU A 393 -29.11 23.00 1.29
C LEU A 393 -28.70 24.48 1.11
N GLY A 394 -27.96 24.82 0.04
CA GLY A 394 -27.50 26.19 -0.22
C GLY A 394 -26.42 26.70 0.75
N PHE A 395 -25.71 25.80 1.44
CA PHE A 395 -24.72 26.15 2.47
C PHE A 395 -23.54 26.99 1.94
N PHE A 396 -23.21 26.87 0.66
CA PHE A 396 -22.10 27.59 0.03
C PHE A 396 -22.45 28.96 -0.52
N ALA A 397 -23.64 29.50 -0.19
CA ALA A 397 -24.14 30.77 -0.76
C ALA A 397 -23.42 32.06 -0.25
N GLY A 398 -22.50 31.97 0.69
CA GLY A 398 -21.64 33.06 1.15
C GLY A 398 -22.13 33.75 2.43
N GLY A 399 -21.27 34.62 2.99
CA GLY A 399 -21.51 35.40 4.22
C GLY A 399 -20.40 35.29 5.27
N THR A 400 -20.42 36.11 6.34
CA THR A 400 -19.40 36.10 7.42
C THR A 400 -19.30 34.76 8.15
N LYS A 401 -20.41 34.06 8.34
CA LYS A 401 -20.46 32.72 8.92
C LYS A 401 -19.69 31.70 8.06
N THR A 402 -19.78 31.85 6.73
CA THR A 402 -19.09 31.02 5.75
C THR A 402 -17.57 31.16 5.86
N MET A 403 -17.07 32.40 6.05
CA MET A 403 -15.64 32.66 6.23
C MET A 403 -15.10 32.04 7.53
N PHE A 404 -15.84 32.14 8.63
CA PHE A 404 -15.46 31.51 9.89
C PHE A 404 -15.40 29.98 9.78
N CYS A 405 -16.42 29.36 9.18
CA CYS A 405 -16.44 27.93 8.91
C CYS A 405 -15.27 27.50 8.02
N MET A 406 -14.92 28.30 7.00
CA MET A 406 -13.78 28.02 6.12
C MET A 406 -12.47 27.98 6.89
N LEU A 407 -12.19 28.96 7.75
CA LEU A 407 -10.97 29.00 8.56
C LEU A 407 -10.88 27.83 9.54
N LEU A 408 -12.01 27.47 10.15
CA LEU A 408 -12.09 26.33 11.07
C LEU A 408 -11.82 25.01 10.35
N MET A 409 -12.40 24.80 9.17
CA MET A 409 -12.19 23.61 8.35
C MET A 409 -10.76 23.57 7.78
N LEU A 410 -10.17 24.71 7.42
CA LEU A 410 -8.75 24.81 7.07
C LEU A 410 -7.86 24.35 8.21
N GLY A 411 -8.07 24.91 9.42
CA GLY A 411 -7.28 24.53 10.60
C GLY A 411 -7.36 23.03 10.89
N LEU A 412 -8.56 22.46 10.86
CA LEU A 412 -8.76 21.02 11.09
C LEU A 412 -8.11 20.17 10.00
N SER A 413 -8.23 20.55 8.72
CA SER A 413 -7.62 19.80 7.62
C SER A 413 -6.09 19.85 7.66
N LEU A 414 -5.49 20.99 8.03
CA LEU A 414 -4.04 21.13 8.21
C LEU A 414 -3.53 20.27 9.37
N LEU A 415 -4.23 20.27 10.53
CA LEU A 415 -3.90 19.42 11.67
C LEU A 415 -3.92 17.94 11.30
N LEU A 416 -4.96 17.50 10.58
CA LEU A 416 -5.07 16.11 10.15
C LEU A 416 -4.02 15.75 9.10
N THR A 417 -3.73 16.66 8.15
CA THR A 417 -2.63 16.47 7.18
C THR A 417 -1.29 16.31 7.88
N TYR A 418 -0.97 17.19 8.84
CA TYR A 418 0.25 17.09 9.65
C TYR A 418 0.32 15.78 10.43
N TRP A 419 -0.80 15.35 11.03
CA TRP A 419 -0.86 14.08 11.75
C TRP A 419 -0.60 12.88 10.83
N TYR A 420 -1.17 12.89 9.61
CA TYR A 420 -0.92 11.83 8.62
C TYR A 420 0.53 11.81 8.15
N ILE A 421 1.13 12.96 7.88
CA ILE A 421 2.56 13.07 7.51
C ILE A 421 3.45 12.53 8.63
N ARG A 422 3.21 12.94 9.87
CA ARG A 422 3.96 12.42 11.03
C ARG A 422 3.79 10.91 11.22
N LYS A 423 2.59 10.41 11.05
CA LYS A 423 2.31 8.97 11.12
C LYS A 423 3.09 8.19 10.06
N GLU A 424 3.24 8.74 8.86
CA GLU A 424 4.07 8.16 7.80
C GLU A 424 5.57 8.22 8.12
N GLN A 425 6.06 9.34 8.61
CA GLN A 425 7.45 9.47 9.04
C GLN A 425 7.82 8.46 10.14
N GLN A 426 6.93 8.23 11.11
CA GLN A 426 7.12 7.22 12.16
C GLN A 426 7.08 5.78 11.66
N ARG A 427 6.56 5.53 10.46
CA ARG A 427 6.59 4.21 9.80
C ARG A 427 7.89 3.96 9.04
N MET A 428 8.58 5.04 8.64
CA MET A 428 9.86 4.96 7.90
C MET A 428 11.08 4.87 8.84
N VAL A 429 10.91 5.16 10.12
CA VAL A 429 11.90 5.02 11.20
C VAL A 429 11.63 3.72 11.96
#